data_5c029d79bc044e9ea7af340a892a4616
#
_entry.id   5c029d79bc044e9ea7af340a892a4616
#
_cell.length_a   1.000
_cell.length_b   1.000
_cell.length_c   1.000
_cell.angle_alpha   90.00
_cell.angle_beta   90.00
_cell.angle_gamma   90.00
#
_symmetry.space_group_name_H-M   'P 1'
#
loop_
_entity.id
_entity.type
_entity.pdbx_description
1 polymer ?
#
loop_
_entity_poly.entity_id
_entity_poly.type
_entity_poly.pdbx_seq_one_letter_code
_entity_poly.pdbx_strand_id
1 'polypeptide(L)'
;QTMDEVDKDKIGAIGHSLGGHNTLFLGAFDERIKVMVTSCGFTSMKKYYNGDLTGWSHKGYMPRIKEQYQCNPNLLPFDFTEILGTLAPRPVFINAPLHDNNFEVSGVDDCVNSAQKIYALYKAEDNLKVVHPNCGHDFPPEIREEAYRFLDKHLGWTPE
;
A
#
# COMPACT_ATOMS: atom_id res chain seq x y z
N GLN A 1 -3.59 6.86 20.88
CA GLN A 1 -2.70 6.25 21.88
C GLN A 1 -2.85 6.82 23.30
N THR A 2 -3.72 7.80 23.46
CA THR A 2 -4.02 8.40 24.78
C THR A 2 -5.37 7.93 25.36
N MET A 3 -6.05 7.03 24.67
CA MET A 3 -7.32 6.45 25.11
C MET A 3 -7.01 5.13 25.84
N ASP A 4 -7.58 4.95 27.01
CA ASP A 4 -7.32 3.77 27.87
C ASP A 4 -7.84 2.46 27.24
N GLU A 5 -8.86 2.56 26.35
CA GLU A 5 -9.45 1.43 25.65
C GLU A 5 -8.62 0.96 24.45
N VAL A 6 -7.59 1.71 24.06
CA VAL A 6 -6.76 1.42 22.88
C VAL A 6 -5.41 0.82 23.29
N ASP A 7 -5.14 -0.39 22.83
CA ASP A 7 -3.80 -0.97 22.90
C ASP A 7 -2.87 -0.21 21.93
N LYS A 8 -2.04 0.67 22.48
CA LYS A 8 -1.12 1.55 21.72
C LYS A 8 -0.07 0.79 20.90
N ASP A 9 0.18 -0.46 21.25
CA ASP A 9 1.18 -1.31 20.60
C ASP A 9 0.56 -2.23 19.51
N LYS A 10 -0.77 -2.17 19.35
CA LYS A 10 -1.55 -2.97 18.38
C LYS A 10 -2.37 -2.10 17.44
N ILE A 11 -1.74 -1.16 16.76
CA ILE A 11 -2.40 -0.27 15.81
C ILE A 11 -2.08 -0.71 14.38
N GLY A 12 -3.12 -0.99 13.61
CA GLY A 12 -3.05 -1.23 12.17
C GLY A 12 -3.69 -0.09 11.38
N ALA A 13 -3.44 -0.08 10.08
CA ALA A 13 -4.06 0.84 9.14
C ALA A 13 -4.65 0.07 7.95
N ILE A 14 -5.84 0.45 7.52
CA ILE A 14 -6.52 -0.12 6.36
C ILE A 14 -7.18 0.98 5.54
N GLY A 15 -7.08 0.88 4.23
CA GLY A 15 -7.73 1.84 3.35
C GLY A 15 -7.94 1.32 1.93
N HIS A 16 -8.90 1.93 1.23
CA HIS A 16 -9.21 1.69 -0.16
C HIS A 16 -8.96 2.94 -0.99
N SER A 17 -8.46 2.78 -2.23
CA SER A 17 -8.17 3.85 -3.17
C SER A 17 -7.25 4.90 -2.54
N LEU A 18 -7.65 6.16 -2.42
CA LEU A 18 -6.91 7.20 -1.71
C LEU A 18 -6.57 6.81 -0.27
N GLY A 19 -7.49 6.11 0.43
CA GLY A 19 -7.24 5.59 1.77
C GLY A 19 -6.16 4.50 1.78
N GLY A 20 -6.12 3.64 0.76
CA GLY A 20 -5.08 2.63 0.57
C GLY A 20 -3.70 3.27 0.33
N HIS A 21 -3.66 4.32 -0.49
CA HIS A 21 -2.48 5.14 -0.71
C HIS A 21 -1.98 5.78 0.61
N ASN A 22 -2.89 6.45 1.34
CA ASN A 22 -2.57 7.09 2.62
C ASN A 22 -2.05 6.07 3.64
N THR A 23 -2.59 4.86 3.66
CA THR A 23 -2.13 3.77 4.54
C THR A 23 -0.66 3.45 4.35
N LEU A 24 -0.18 3.37 3.11
CA LEU A 24 1.23 3.09 2.81
C LEU A 24 2.13 4.23 3.29
N PHE A 25 1.78 5.47 3.00
CA PHE A 25 2.56 6.63 3.47
C PHE A 25 2.51 6.78 4.99
N LEU A 26 1.34 6.55 5.61
CA LEU A 26 1.24 6.54 7.07
C LEU A 26 2.18 5.50 7.68
N GLY A 27 2.20 4.28 7.13
CA GLY A 27 3.12 3.24 7.58
C GLY A 27 4.59 3.62 7.37
N ALA A 28 4.93 4.26 6.24
CA ALA A 28 6.30 4.67 5.95
C ALA A 28 6.83 5.76 6.93
N PHE A 29 5.95 6.66 7.40
CA PHE A 29 6.33 7.76 8.29
C PHE A 29 6.03 7.52 9.77
N ASP A 30 5.27 6.48 10.11
CA ASP A 30 4.90 6.17 11.49
C ASP A 30 5.13 4.69 11.84
N GLU A 31 6.21 4.40 12.52
CA GLU A 31 6.59 3.03 12.94
C GLU A 31 5.64 2.42 14.00
N ARG A 32 4.75 3.23 14.57
CA ARG A 32 3.72 2.75 15.50
C ARG A 32 2.65 1.93 14.79
N ILE A 33 2.49 2.11 13.48
CA ILE A 33 1.60 1.28 12.67
C ILE A 33 2.27 -0.07 12.45
N LYS A 34 1.65 -1.12 12.98
CA LYS A 34 2.25 -2.48 13.02
C LYS A 34 1.90 -3.32 11.82
N VAL A 35 0.76 -3.09 11.19
CA VAL A 35 0.28 -3.82 10.01
C VAL A 35 -0.52 -2.88 9.11
N MET A 36 -0.38 -3.04 7.80
CA MET A 36 -1.02 -2.20 6.80
C MET A 36 -1.85 -3.04 5.83
N VAL A 37 -3.02 -2.53 5.45
CA VAL A 37 -3.84 -3.09 4.37
C VAL A 37 -4.13 -1.98 3.36
N THR A 38 -3.66 -2.16 2.14
CA THR A 38 -3.95 -1.26 1.01
C THR A 38 -4.78 -1.98 -0.03
N SER A 39 -5.90 -1.38 -0.40
CA SER A 39 -6.77 -1.88 -1.46
C SER A 39 -6.83 -0.84 -2.58
N CYS A 40 -6.46 -1.23 -3.81
CA CYS A 40 -6.44 -0.32 -4.97
C CYS A 40 -5.74 1.01 -4.64
N GLY A 41 -4.61 0.96 -3.93
CA GLY A 41 -3.97 2.16 -3.38
C GLY A 41 -2.82 2.70 -4.21
N PHE A 42 -2.29 1.92 -5.16
CA PHE A 42 -1.14 2.31 -5.97
C PHE A 42 -0.95 1.43 -7.21
N THR A 43 -0.14 1.91 -8.09
CA THR A 43 0.63 1.19 -9.10
C THR A 43 1.98 1.88 -9.25
N SER A 44 2.96 1.30 -9.96
CA SER A 44 4.20 2.01 -10.27
C SER A 44 3.90 3.36 -10.94
N MET A 45 4.58 4.41 -10.52
CA MET A 45 4.45 5.75 -11.11
C MET A 45 4.72 5.75 -12.62
N LYS A 46 5.59 4.84 -13.10
CA LYS A 46 5.89 4.69 -14.53
C LYS A 46 4.75 4.09 -15.33
N LYS A 47 3.89 3.29 -14.68
CA LYS A 47 2.75 2.63 -15.32
C LYS A 47 1.41 3.34 -15.05
N TYR A 48 1.34 4.22 -14.07
CA TYR A 48 0.16 5.02 -13.81
C TYR A 48 -0.19 5.85 -15.05
N TYR A 49 -1.33 5.55 -15.69
CA TYR A 49 -1.76 6.17 -16.95
C TYR A 49 -0.62 6.34 -17.98
N ASN A 50 0.20 5.28 -18.16
CA ASN A 50 1.40 5.31 -19.03
C ASN A 50 2.43 6.38 -18.64
N GLY A 51 2.55 6.68 -17.35
CA GLY A 51 3.48 7.68 -16.80
C GLY A 51 2.92 9.10 -16.73
N ASP A 52 1.64 9.30 -16.99
CA ASP A 52 0.99 10.59 -16.77
C ASP A 52 0.64 10.79 -15.28
N LEU A 53 1.46 11.54 -14.57
CA LEU A 53 1.30 11.82 -13.16
C LEU A 53 0.43 13.05 -12.86
N THR A 54 -0.29 13.57 -13.85
CA THR A 54 -1.15 14.77 -13.68
C THR A 54 -2.19 14.55 -12.59
N GLY A 55 -2.79 13.35 -12.51
CA GLY A 55 -3.78 13.00 -11.49
C GLY A 55 -3.23 13.06 -10.05
N TRP A 56 -1.94 12.83 -9.85
CA TRP A 56 -1.28 12.91 -8.54
C TRP A 56 -0.89 14.35 -8.16
N SER A 57 -0.76 15.24 -9.13
CA SER A 57 -0.07 16.52 -9.00
C SER A 57 -0.94 17.71 -8.62
N HIS A 58 -2.25 17.52 -8.42
CA HIS A 58 -3.12 18.64 -8.09
C HIS A 58 -2.87 19.20 -6.67
N LYS A 59 -3.26 20.46 -6.45
CA LYS A 59 -2.95 21.24 -5.25
C LYS A 59 -3.35 20.58 -3.92
N GLY A 60 -4.42 19.78 -3.93
CA GLY A 60 -4.91 19.08 -2.73
C GLY A 60 -4.26 17.72 -2.50
N TYR A 61 -3.24 17.33 -3.26
CA TYR A 61 -2.63 16.01 -3.17
C TYR A 61 -1.10 16.09 -3.10
N MET A 62 -0.39 15.92 -4.22
CA MET A 62 1.07 15.94 -4.27
C MET A 62 1.59 16.98 -5.30
N PRO A 63 1.37 18.28 -5.07
CA PRO A 63 1.67 19.33 -6.06
C PRO A 63 3.15 19.37 -6.48
N ARG A 64 4.06 18.93 -5.61
CA ARG A 64 5.50 18.86 -5.92
C ARG A 64 5.85 17.95 -7.09
N ILE A 65 5.00 16.96 -7.40
CA ILE A 65 5.17 16.10 -8.58
C ILE A 65 5.18 16.95 -9.85
N LYS A 66 4.31 17.95 -9.94
CA LYS A 66 4.32 18.91 -11.05
C LYS A 66 5.40 19.96 -10.90
N GLU A 67 5.48 20.59 -9.74
CA GLU A 67 6.33 21.78 -9.50
C GLU A 67 7.82 21.47 -9.60
N GLN A 68 8.24 20.32 -9.07
CA GLN A 68 9.67 19.94 -9.00
C GLN A 68 10.06 18.88 -10.02
N TYR A 69 9.13 17.97 -10.39
CA TYR A 69 9.42 16.81 -11.22
C TYR A 69 8.68 16.82 -12.56
N GLN A 70 7.97 17.93 -12.90
CA GLN A 70 7.31 18.11 -14.21
C GLN A 70 6.33 17.00 -14.59
N CYS A 71 5.72 16.34 -13.61
CA CYS A 71 4.91 15.11 -13.78
C CYS A 71 5.67 13.98 -14.50
N ASN A 72 6.97 13.97 -14.50
CA ASN A 72 7.80 12.96 -15.15
C ASN A 72 8.22 11.90 -14.14
N PRO A 73 7.75 10.64 -14.27
CA PRO A 73 8.06 9.56 -13.32
C PRO A 73 9.55 9.23 -13.25
N ASN A 74 10.34 9.54 -14.30
CA ASN A 74 11.78 9.30 -14.29
C ASN A 74 12.58 10.34 -13.49
N LEU A 75 11.96 11.45 -13.13
CA LEU A 75 12.57 12.49 -12.30
C LEU A 75 12.21 12.34 -10.81
N LEU A 76 11.23 11.51 -10.48
CA LEU A 76 10.85 11.26 -9.10
C LEU A 76 11.98 10.52 -8.36
N PRO A 77 12.28 10.91 -7.10
CA PRO A 77 13.32 10.26 -6.30
C PRO A 77 12.88 8.92 -5.69
N PHE A 78 11.62 8.51 -5.85
CA PHE A 78 11.05 7.25 -5.35
C PHE A 78 9.89 6.80 -6.23
N ASP A 79 9.56 5.53 -6.13
CA ASP A 79 8.30 4.90 -6.59
C ASP A 79 7.70 4.09 -5.43
N PHE A 80 6.61 3.40 -5.64
CA PHE A 80 6.01 2.53 -4.61
C PHE A 80 6.89 1.33 -4.25
N THR A 81 7.86 0.99 -5.05
CA THR A 81 8.92 0.04 -4.70
C THR A 81 9.64 0.45 -3.43
N GLU A 82 10.11 1.71 -3.36
CA GLU A 82 10.81 2.24 -2.20
C GLU A 82 9.87 2.39 -1.01
N ILE A 83 8.64 2.86 -1.24
CA ILE A 83 7.63 2.95 -0.15
C ILE A 83 7.40 1.57 0.47
N LEU A 84 7.11 0.53 -0.31
CA LEU A 84 6.93 -0.83 0.20
C LEU A 84 8.20 -1.34 0.91
N GLY A 85 9.36 -1.04 0.36
CA GLY A 85 10.66 -1.39 0.97
C GLY A 85 10.85 -0.79 2.36
N THR A 86 10.39 0.46 2.60
CA THR A 86 10.47 1.10 3.93
C THR A 86 9.55 0.47 4.96
N LEU A 87 8.53 -0.26 4.52
CA LEU A 87 7.59 -0.95 5.43
C LEU A 87 8.17 -2.24 5.98
N ALA A 88 9.16 -2.84 5.31
CA ALA A 88 9.76 -4.10 5.75
C ALA A 88 10.41 -3.98 7.13
N PRO A 89 10.30 -5.00 8.00
CA PRO A 89 9.62 -6.29 7.80
C PRO A 89 8.15 -6.32 8.23
N ARG A 90 7.52 -5.15 8.43
CA ARG A 90 6.12 -5.06 8.92
C ARG A 90 5.15 -5.64 7.92
N PRO A 91 4.08 -6.32 8.39
CA PRO A 91 3.10 -6.94 7.51
C PRO A 91 2.32 -5.95 6.66
N VAL A 92 2.22 -6.25 5.35
CA VAL A 92 1.44 -5.48 4.37
C VAL A 92 0.58 -6.42 3.55
N PHE A 93 -0.73 -6.17 3.53
CA PHE A 93 -1.67 -6.84 2.64
C PHE A 93 -2.06 -5.89 1.51
N ILE A 94 -1.98 -6.38 0.27
CA ILE A 94 -2.24 -5.61 -0.94
C ILE A 94 -3.37 -6.28 -1.71
N ASN A 95 -4.49 -5.58 -1.88
CA ASN A 95 -5.54 -5.94 -2.83
C ASN A 95 -5.30 -5.16 -4.13
N ALA A 96 -4.91 -5.87 -5.19
CA ALA A 96 -4.63 -5.32 -6.51
C ALA A 96 -5.47 -6.08 -7.57
N PRO A 97 -6.70 -5.65 -7.84
CA PRO A 97 -7.60 -6.32 -8.79
C PRO A 97 -7.03 -6.40 -10.21
N LEU A 98 -7.36 -7.48 -10.92
CA LEU A 98 -6.88 -7.74 -12.28
C LEU A 98 -7.33 -6.70 -13.31
N HIS A 99 -8.48 -6.04 -13.07
CA HIS A 99 -9.11 -5.12 -14.02
C HIS A 99 -9.27 -3.71 -13.45
N ASP A 100 -8.41 -3.34 -12.50
CA ASP A 100 -8.38 -1.97 -12.00
C ASP A 100 -7.94 -1.02 -13.11
N ASN A 101 -8.86 -0.15 -13.54
CA ASN A 101 -8.61 0.82 -14.61
C ASN A 101 -7.89 2.08 -14.12
N ASN A 102 -7.70 2.23 -12.80
CA ASN A 102 -7.00 3.35 -12.18
C ASN A 102 -5.56 2.98 -11.79
N PHE A 103 -5.36 1.76 -11.30
CA PHE A 103 -4.05 1.27 -10.86
C PHE A 103 -3.73 -0.07 -11.54
N GLU A 104 -3.05 0.00 -12.67
CA GLU A 104 -2.67 -1.16 -13.47
C GLU A 104 -1.94 -2.22 -12.62
N VAL A 105 -2.47 -3.45 -12.62
CA VAL A 105 -1.97 -4.55 -11.79
C VAL A 105 -0.50 -4.87 -12.06
N SER A 106 -0.04 -4.80 -13.31
CA SER A 106 1.34 -5.10 -13.64
C SER A 106 2.34 -4.12 -13.01
N GLY A 107 1.92 -2.88 -12.75
CA GLY A 107 2.74 -1.91 -12.01
C GLY A 107 2.78 -2.19 -10.51
N VAL A 108 1.70 -2.75 -9.95
CA VAL A 108 1.71 -3.25 -8.57
C VAL A 108 2.68 -4.41 -8.46
N ASP A 109 2.64 -5.37 -9.39
CA ASP A 109 3.54 -6.53 -9.40
C ASP A 109 5.01 -6.14 -9.50
N ASP A 110 5.35 -5.16 -10.34
CA ASP A 110 6.73 -4.64 -10.42
C ASP A 110 7.21 -4.12 -9.06
N CYS A 111 6.38 -3.35 -8.37
CA CYS A 111 6.70 -2.82 -7.05
C CYS A 111 6.82 -3.92 -5.99
N VAL A 112 5.87 -4.86 -5.95
CA VAL A 112 5.86 -5.98 -5.01
C VAL A 112 7.08 -6.88 -5.22
N ASN A 113 7.35 -7.30 -6.46
CA ASN A 113 8.49 -8.16 -6.78
C ASN A 113 9.84 -7.53 -6.40
N SER A 114 9.94 -6.22 -6.50
CA SER A 114 11.14 -5.50 -6.09
C SER A 114 11.23 -5.39 -4.56
N ALA A 115 10.14 -5.03 -3.89
CA ALA A 115 10.09 -4.93 -2.43
C ALA A 115 10.27 -6.29 -1.74
N GLN A 116 9.80 -7.38 -2.35
CA GLN A 116 9.97 -8.75 -1.84
C GLN A 116 11.44 -9.08 -1.56
N LYS A 117 12.37 -8.54 -2.35
CA LYS A 117 13.81 -8.73 -2.13
C LYS A 117 14.27 -8.11 -0.81
N ILE A 118 13.66 -6.99 -0.41
CA ILE A 118 13.95 -6.34 0.87
C ILE A 118 13.36 -7.15 2.01
N TYR A 119 12.11 -7.63 1.87
CA TYR A 119 11.49 -8.51 2.87
C TYR A 119 12.30 -9.80 3.07
N ALA A 120 12.88 -10.35 2.00
CA ALA A 120 13.74 -11.54 2.08
C ALA A 120 15.01 -11.31 2.91
N LEU A 121 15.59 -10.09 2.90
CA LEU A 121 16.73 -9.75 3.77
C LEU A 121 16.38 -9.87 5.26
N TYR A 122 15.13 -9.62 5.61
CA TYR A 122 14.60 -9.75 6.97
C TYR A 122 14.05 -11.14 7.29
N LYS A 123 14.05 -12.09 6.31
CA LYS A 123 13.38 -13.40 6.42
C LYS A 123 11.90 -13.26 6.75
N ALA A 124 11.24 -12.30 6.11
CA ALA A 124 9.85 -11.90 6.35
C ALA A 124 9.03 -11.86 5.05
N GLU A 125 9.34 -12.74 4.09
CA GLU A 125 8.68 -12.78 2.78
C GLU A 125 7.17 -12.92 2.88
N ASP A 126 6.70 -13.70 3.84
CA ASP A 126 5.26 -13.94 4.10
C ASP A 126 4.52 -12.71 4.64
N ASN A 127 5.25 -11.70 5.06
CA ASN A 127 4.67 -10.45 5.55
C ASN A 127 4.24 -9.50 4.42
N LEU A 128 4.73 -9.67 3.20
CA LEU A 128 4.27 -8.91 2.04
C LEU A 128 3.35 -9.78 1.19
N LYS A 129 2.04 -9.64 1.41
CA LYS A 129 1.00 -10.43 0.76
C LYS A 129 0.25 -9.61 -0.28
N VAL A 130 0.14 -10.13 -1.51
CA VAL A 130 -0.68 -9.55 -2.57
C VAL A 130 -1.74 -10.53 -3.03
N VAL A 131 -2.93 -10.02 -3.35
CA VAL A 131 -4.06 -10.77 -3.93
C VAL A 131 -4.61 -10.04 -5.15
N HIS A 132 -5.04 -10.80 -6.15
CA HIS A 132 -5.54 -10.30 -7.42
C HIS A 132 -6.95 -10.80 -7.71
N PRO A 133 -7.98 -10.22 -7.09
CA PRO A 133 -9.36 -10.62 -7.40
C PRO A 133 -9.74 -10.24 -8.84
N ASN A 134 -10.62 -11.04 -9.43
CA ASN A 134 -11.13 -10.82 -10.79
C ASN A 134 -12.25 -9.76 -10.79
N CYS A 135 -11.90 -8.52 -10.52
CA CYS A 135 -12.80 -7.37 -10.50
C CYS A 135 -12.08 -6.08 -10.94
N GLY A 136 -12.81 -4.98 -11.04
CA GLY A 136 -12.28 -3.63 -11.26
C GLY A 136 -11.78 -2.97 -9.98
N HIS A 137 -11.83 -1.64 -9.92
CA HIS A 137 -11.42 -0.82 -8.78
C HIS A 137 -12.34 -1.02 -7.57
N ASP A 138 -12.20 -2.18 -6.89
CA ASP A 138 -13.08 -2.59 -5.81
C ASP A 138 -12.32 -3.33 -4.68
N PHE A 139 -12.95 -3.42 -3.54
CA PHE A 139 -12.53 -4.23 -2.41
C PHE A 139 -13.62 -5.25 -2.08
N PRO A 140 -13.68 -6.38 -2.78
CA PRO A 140 -14.73 -7.38 -2.63
C PRO A 140 -14.86 -7.89 -1.20
N PRO A 141 -16.07 -8.25 -0.74
CA PRO A 141 -16.30 -8.69 0.63
C PRO A 141 -15.38 -9.83 1.09
N GLU A 142 -15.18 -10.83 0.24
CA GLU A 142 -14.32 -11.98 0.54
C GLU A 142 -12.85 -11.59 0.74
N ILE A 143 -12.35 -10.62 -0.05
CA ILE A 143 -10.99 -10.08 0.09
C ILE A 143 -10.88 -9.19 1.33
N ARG A 144 -11.93 -8.43 1.66
CA ARG A 144 -12.01 -7.64 2.89
C ARG A 144 -11.93 -8.51 4.14
N GLU A 145 -12.68 -9.62 4.14
CA GLU A 145 -12.63 -10.60 5.23
C GLU A 145 -11.24 -11.24 5.37
N GLU A 146 -10.57 -11.51 4.24
CA GLU A 146 -9.19 -11.99 4.25
C GLU A 146 -8.23 -10.95 4.84
N ALA A 147 -8.41 -9.68 4.46
CA ALA A 147 -7.63 -8.57 4.99
C ALA A 147 -7.86 -8.36 6.50
N TYR A 148 -9.09 -8.51 6.99
CA TYR A 148 -9.39 -8.44 8.43
C TYR A 148 -8.69 -9.58 9.18
N ARG A 149 -8.76 -10.81 8.69
CA ARG A 149 -8.01 -11.95 9.29
C ARG A 149 -6.49 -11.73 9.27
N PHE A 150 -5.97 -11.06 8.24
CA PHE A 150 -4.57 -10.69 8.19
C PHE A 150 -4.22 -9.65 9.28
N LEU A 151 -5.05 -8.61 9.46
CA LEU A 151 -4.91 -7.65 10.56
C LEU A 151 -4.93 -8.34 11.92
N ASP A 152 -5.95 -9.16 12.17
CA ASP A 152 -6.15 -9.87 13.43
C ASP A 152 -4.94 -10.72 13.79
N LYS A 153 -4.47 -11.53 12.83
CA LYS A 153 -3.29 -12.38 12.99
C LYS A 153 -2.07 -11.55 13.44
N HIS A 154 -1.80 -10.43 12.77
CA HIS A 154 -0.59 -9.65 13.01
C HIS A 154 -0.71 -8.67 14.18
N LEU A 155 -1.93 -8.35 14.63
CA LEU A 155 -2.19 -7.62 15.86
C LEU A 155 -2.36 -8.53 17.08
N GLY A 156 -2.36 -9.86 16.87
CA GLY A 156 -2.54 -10.84 17.95
C GLY A 156 -3.93 -10.78 18.58
N TRP A 157 -4.95 -10.48 17.75
CA TRP A 157 -6.34 -10.52 18.16
C TRP A 157 -7.00 -11.84 17.73
N THR A 158 -7.77 -12.45 18.60
CA THR A 158 -8.54 -13.67 18.33
C THR A 158 -9.99 -13.38 18.66
N PRO A 159 -10.93 -13.60 17.72
CA PRO A 159 -12.36 -13.50 18.03
C PRO A 159 -12.75 -14.47 19.16
N GLU A 160 -13.62 -14.02 20.07
CA GLU A 160 -14.23 -14.87 21.08
C GLU A 160 -15.25 -15.84 20.47
#